data_919d1cdd873e8657eebe15b041f9bc94
#
_entry.id   919d1cdd873e8657eebe15b041f9bc94
#
_cell.length_a   1.000
_cell.length_b   1.000
_cell.length_c   1.000
_cell.angle_alpha   90.00
_cell.angle_beta   90.00
_cell.angle_gamma   90.00
#
_symmetry.space_group_name_H-M   'P 1'
#
loop_
_entity.id
_entity.type
_entity.pdbx_description
1 polymer ?
#
loop_
_entity_poly.entity_id
_entity_poly.type
_entity_poly.pdbx_seq_one_letter_code
_entity_poly.pdbx_strand_id
1 'polypeptide(L)'
;EAAMYSFGEKGELLPEGAIRSFDKVAAYFDKKVFARLNSDTSLEKKAMDWVASLNLNDESKAGFAITTIYNHLRKVRDWHNDHPYTTIPAGINPLTGKLLSKLDREMIADSAMPKEIHEKLMKDLRRVLTEEQVEQILDKYTVGKVAFTLKGYQAIVPDMTEEETAFVLEQLKLAREQAIDYKNMKQISAIFEIYKTKCEQYFNEHGRNWRQMFKDYVNKRNAEKKAQGKK
;
A
#
# COMPACT_ATOMS: atom_id res chain seq x y z
N GLU A 1 -6.53 -45.02 21.96
CA GLU A 1 -7.49 -44.07 21.34
C GLU A 1 -7.81 -43.00 22.35
N ALA A 2 -7.29 -41.79 22.19
CA ALA A 2 -7.68 -40.66 23.01
C ALA A 2 -9.01 -40.14 22.49
N ALA A 3 -10.08 -40.25 23.28
CA ALA A 3 -11.36 -39.65 22.98
C ALA A 3 -11.19 -38.11 23.05
N MET A 4 -11.36 -37.42 21.93
CA MET A 4 -11.43 -35.97 21.89
C MET A 4 -12.86 -35.54 22.27
N TYR A 5 -12.97 -34.77 23.33
CA TYR A 5 -14.23 -34.21 23.78
C TYR A 5 -14.35 -32.78 23.25
N SER A 6 -15.48 -32.49 22.62
CA SER A 6 -15.83 -31.12 22.24
C SER A 6 -16.76 -30.51 23.31
N PHE A 7 -16.44 -29.27 23.70
CA PHE A 7 -17.22 -28.50 24.67
C PHE A 7 -17.93 -27.35 23.98
N GLY A 8 -19.16 -27.07 24.30
CA GLY A 8 -19.88 -25.88 23.91
C GLY A 8 -19.42 -24.64 24.69
N GLU A 9 -19.98 -23.46 24.35
CA GLU A 9 -19.65 -22.19 24.98
C GLU A 9 -19.82 -22.14 26.51
N LYS A 10 -20.66 -23.03 27.06
CA LYS A 10 -20.93 -23.16 28.52
C LYS A 10 -20.19 -24.32 29.16
N GLY A 11 -19.24 -24.96 28.47
CA GLY A 11 -18.50 -26.10 28.98
C GLY A 11 -19.28 -27.44 28.98
N GLU A 12 -20.45 -27.50 28.31
CA GLU A 12 -21.21 -28.74 28.14
C GLU A 12 -20.54 -29.64 27.08
N LEU A 13 -20.65 -30.96 27.28
CA LEU A 13 -20.24 -31.97 26.31
C LEU A 13 -21.17 -31.91 25.09
N LEU A 14 -20.57 -31.70 23.90
CA LEU A 14 -21.33 -31.67 22.66
C LEU A 14 -21.66 -33.10 22.17
N PRO A 15 -22.86 -33.32 21.63
CA PRO A 15 -23.23 -34.64 21.10
C PRO A 15 -22.37 -35.04 19.89
N GLU A 16 -22.31 -36.36 19.63
CA GLU A 16 -21.43 -36.99 18.60
C GLU A 16 -21.46 -36.30 17.19
N GLY A 17 -22.60 -35.67 16.84
CA GLY A 17 -22.71 -34.86 15.60
C GLY A 17 -21.85 -33.60 15.59
N ALA A 18 -21.40 -33.09 16.74
CA ALA A 18 -20.53 -31.94 16.86
C ALA A 18 -19.05 -32.28 16.54
N ILE A 19 -18.66 -33.57 16.65
CA ILE A 19 -17.34 -34.05 16.27
C ILE A 19 -17.08 -33.84 14.76
N ARG A 20 -18.10 -34.05 13.91
CA ARG A 20 -18.03 -33.78 12.48
C ARG A 20 -17.92 -32.28 12.18
N SER A 21 -18.38 -31.43 13.06
CA SER A 21 -18.22 -29.98 13.01
C SER A 21 -16.80 -29.58 13.39
N PHE A 22 -16.16 -30.28 14.34
CA PHE A 22 -14.80 -30.07 14.77
C PHE A 22 -13.78 -30.36 13.62
N ASP A 23 -13.97 -31.48 12.92
CA ASP A 23 -13.09 -31.78 11.75
C ASP A 23 -13.16 -30.70 10.67
N LYS A 24 -14.35 -30.14 10.42
CA LYS A 24 -14.51 -29.01 9.51
C LYS A 24 -13.85 -27.73 10.02
N VAL A 25 -13.92 -27.49 11.32
CA VAL A 25 -13.28 -26.33 11.97
C VAL A 25 -11.76 -26.52 11.96
N ALA A 26 -11.25 -27.71 12.31
CA ALA A 26 -9.84 -28.03 12.25
C ALA A 26 -9.29 -27.88 10.82
N ALA A 27 -9.95 -28.44 9.81
CA ALA A 27 -9.58 -28.30 8.42
C ALA A 27 -9.61 -26.84 7.94
N TYR A 28 -10.51 -26.01 8.45
CA TYR A 28 -10.55 -24.58 8.18
C TYR A 28 -9.39 -23.84 8.84
N PHE A 29 -9.02 -24.17 10.08
CA PHE A 29 -7.85 -23.63 10.76
C PHE A 29 -6.57 -24.05 10.07
N ASP A 30 -6.41 -25.30 9.68
CA ASP A 30 -5.25 -25.78 8.92
C ASP A 30 -5.09 -25.02 7.61
N LYS A 31 -6.20 -24.82 6.88
CA LYS A 31 -6.18 -24.02 5.63
C LYS A 31 -5.77 -22.58 5.87
N LYS A 32 -6.25 -21.94 6.95
CA LYS A 32 -5.83 -20.58 7.31
C LYS A 32 -4.37 -20.52 7.72
N VAL A 33 -3.89 -21.48 8.50
CA VAL A 33 -2.47 -21.55 8.91
C VAL A 33 -1.58 -21.73 7.68
N PHE A 34 -1.92 -22.65 6.77
CA PHE A 34 -1.18 -22.83 5.51
C PHE A 34 -1.19 -21.58 4.65
N ALA A 35 -2.32 -20.90 4.51
CA ALA A 35 -2.42 -19.66 3.77
C ALA A 35 -1.53 -18.55 4.38
N ARG A 36 -1.46 -18.49 5.71
CA ARG A 36 -0.61 -17.53 6.43
C ARG A 36 0.87 -17.84 6.22
N LEU A 37 1.29 -19.10 6.36
CA LEU A 37 2.67 -19.54 6.13
C LEU A 37 3.12 -19.26 4.69
N ASN A 38 2.29 -19.56 3.70
CA ASN A 38 2.59 -19.24 2.30
C ASN A 38 2.71 -17.73 2.09
N SER A 39 1.86 -16.93 2.74
CA SER A 39 1.95 -15.47 2.69
C SER A 39 3.23 -14.97 3.35
N ASP A 40 3.63 -15.52 4.50
CA ASP A 40 4.87 -15.15 5.19
C ASP A 40 6.09 -15.42 4.31
N THR A 41 6.18 -16.61 3.68
CA THR A 41 7.26 -16.95 2.74
C THR A 41 7.30 -16.00 1.55
N SER A 42 6.15 -15.60 1.01
CA SER A 42 6.06 -14.64 -0.09
C SER A 42 6.55 -13.24 0.32
N LEU A 43 6.22 -12.79 1.53
CA LEU A 43 6.67 -11.48 2.04
C LEU A 43 8.17 -11.50 2.33
N GLU A 44 8.70 -12.59 2.86
CA GLU A 44 10.13 -12.76 3.10
C GLU A 44 10.92 -12.70 1.80
N LYS A 45 10.51 -13.50 0.80
CA LYS A 45 11.11 -13.46 -0.53
C LYS A 45 11.10 -12.06 -1.14
N LYS A 46 9.98 -11.36 -1.01
CA LYS A 46 9.83 -9.97 -1.47
C LYS A 46 10.85 -9.05 -0.81
N ALA A 47 11.01 -9.13 0.52
CA ALA A 47 11.99 -8.35 1.24
C ALA A 47 13.43 -8.67 0.80
N MET A 48 13.75 -9.96 0.60
CA MET A 48 15.05 -10.42 0.08
C MET A 48 15.31 -9.84 -1.32
N ASP A 49 14.38 -9.94 -2.25
CA ASP A 49 14.53 -9.45 -3.62
C ASP A 49 14.73 -7.92 -3.63
N TRP A 50 14.04 -7.19 -2.77
CA TRP A 50 14.17 -5.73 -2.67
C TRP A 50 15.55 -5.31 -2.15
N VAL A 51 16.04 -5.95 -1.09
CA VAL A 51 17.36 -5.64 -0.51
C VAL A 51 18.48 -6.10 -1.44
N ALA A 52 18.32 -7.24 -2.13
CA ALA A 52 19.28 -7.70 -3.12
C ALA A 52 19.52 -6.67 -4.24
N SER A 53 18.47 -5.92 -4.64
CA SER A 53 18.58 -4.88 -5.66
C SER A 53 19.43 -3.65 -5.24
N LEU A 54 19.75 -3.52 -3.96
CA LEU A 54 20.63 -2.45 -3.46
C LEU A 54 22.12 -2.79 -3.59
N ASN A 55 22.47 -4.05 -3.89
CA ASN A 55 23.83 -4.54 -4.02
C ASN A 55 24.72 -4.18 -2.80
N LEU A 56 24.21 -4.40 -1.60
CA LEU A 56 24.96 -4.14 -0.38
C LEU A 56 26.14 -5.12 -0.24
N ASN A 57 27.33 -4.61 0.07
CA ASN A 57 28.55 -5.41 0.30
C ASN A 57 28.65 -5.91 1.76
N ASP A 58 27.63 -5.70 2.58
CA ASP A 58 27.60 -6.05 3.99
C ASP A 58 26.40 -6.97 4.24
N GLU A 59 26.67 -8.26 4.45
CA GLU A 59 25.64 -9.28 4.67
C GLU A 59 24.85 -9.03 5.96
N SER A 60 25.49 -8.47 7.00
CA SER A 60 24.83 -8.17 8.26
C SER A 60 23.79 -7.05 8.08
N LYS A 61 24.18 -5.97 7.37
CA LYS A 61 23.25 -4.90 7.03
C LYS A 61 22.12 -5.39 6.13
N ALA A 62 22.42 -6.23 5.14
CA ALA A 62 21.43 -6.81 4.26
C ALA A 62 20.43 -7.67 5.06
N GLY A 63 20.89 -8.56 5.92
CA GLY A 63 20.04 -9.40 6.77
C GLY A 63 19.16 -8.58 7.72
N PHE A 64 19.70 -7.51 8.32
CA PHE A 64 18.93 -6.59 9.14
C PHE A 64 17.84 -5.85 8.35
N ALA A 65 18.16 -5.33 7.16
CA ALA A 65 17.21 -4.66 6.30
C ALA A 65 16.10 -5.61 5.82
N ILE A 66 16.44 -6.85 5.44
CA ILE A 66 15.46 -7.88 5.06
C ILE A 66 14.47 -8.14 6.20
N THR A 67 14.98 -8.39 7.40
CA THR A 67 14.17 -8.66 8.59
C THR A 67 13.26 -7.45 8.93
N THR A 68 13.79 -6.25 8.81
CA THR A 68 13.05 -5.00 9.03
C THR A 68 11.88 -4.86 8.07
N ILE A 69 12.12 -5.02 6.77
CA ILE A 69 11.09 -4.92 5.72
C ILE A 69 10.06 -6.05 5.86
N TYR A 70 10.52 -7.28 6.06
CA TYR A 70 9.62 -8.43 6.26
C TYR A 70 8.67 -8.22 7.44
N ASN A 71 9.19 -7.77 8.58
CA ASN A 71 8.38 -7.52 9.77
C ASN A 71 7.35 -6.42 9.54
N HIS A 72 7.70 -5.35 8.82
CA HIS A 72 6.76 -4.30 8.47
C HIS A 72 5.66 -4.81 7.53
N LEU A 73 6.02 -5.47 6.44
CA LEU A 73 5.06 -6.05 5.48
C LEU A 73 4.08 -7.00 6.16
N ARG A 74 4.57 -7.83 7.08
CA ARG A 74 3.75 -8.75 7.86
C ARG A 74 2.78 -8.02 8.77
N LYS A 75 3.23 -6.99 9.49
CA LYS A 75 2.38 -6.21 10.39
C LYS A 75 1.29 -5.45 9.63
N VAL A 76 1.62 -4.86 8.47
CA VAL A 76 0.64 -4.19 7.60
C VAL A 76 -0.41 -5.20 7.11
N ARG A 77 0.02 -6.37 6.64
CA ARG A 77 -0.91 -7.43 6.23
C ARG A 77 -1.81 -7.87 7.38
N ASP A 78 -1.24 -8.14 8.54
CA ASP A 78 -1.98 -8.65 9.69
C ASP A 78 -2.98 -7.60 10.19
N TRP A 79 -2.58 -6.33 10.29
CA TRP A 79 -3.49 -5.24 10.64
C TRP A 79 -4.68 -5.16 9.67
N HIS A 80 -4.41 -5.15 8.36
CA HIS A 80 -5.45 -5.11 7.32
C HIS A 80 -6.42 -6.31 7.43
N ASN A 81 -5.90 -7.51 7.71
CA ASN A 81 -6.72 -8.71 7.83
C ASN A 81 -7.57 -8.70 9.12
N ASP A 82 -7.02 -8.18 10.22
CA ASP A 82 -7.68 -8.11 11.52
C ASP A 82 -8.66 -6.93 11.62
N HIS A 83 -8.54 -5.92 10.73
CA HIS A 83 -9.40 -4.74 10.66
C HIS A 83 -10.05 -4.61 9.27
N PRO A 84 -10.97 -5.52 8.90
CA PRO A 84 -11.65 -5.45 7.63
C PRO A 84 -12.55 -4.19 7.56
N TYR A 85 -12.89 -3.77 6.35
CA TYR A 85 -13.70 -2.57 6.14
C TYR A 85 -15.06 -2.59 6.88
N THR A 86 -15.57 -3.77 7.22
CA THR A 86 -16.81 -3.97 7.99
C THR A 86 -16.71 -3.49 9.43
N THR A 87 -15.50 -3.29 9.97
CA THR A 87 -15.28 -2.69 11.30
C THR A 87 -15.58 -1.18 11.32
N ILE A 88 -15.63 -0.54 10.16
CA ILE A 88 -16.00 0.86 10.01
C ILE A 88 -17.49 0.94 9.68
N PRO A 89 -18.30 1.69 10.46
CA PRO A 89 -19.72 1.84 10.17
C PRO A 89 -19.99 2.42 8.78
N ALA A 90 -21.13 2.06 8.20
CA ALA A 90 -21.63 2.75 7.03
C ALA A 90 -21.90 4.22 7.39
N GLY A 91 -21.52 5.13 6.50
CA GLY A 91 -21.64 6.56 6.74
C GLY A 91 -21.55 7.35 5.44
N ILE A 92 -21.68 8.66 5.56
CA ILE A 92 -21.59 9.59 4.45
C ILE A 92 -20.23 10.29 4.50
N ASN A 93 -19.54 10.34 3.36
CA ASN A 93 -18.33 11.15 3.21
C ASN A 93 -18.73 12.63 3.27
N PRO A 94 -18.26 13.40 4.28
CA PRO A 94 -18.66 14.80 4.48
C PRO A 94 -18.24 15.73 3.33
N LEU A 95 -17.21 15.36 2.56
CA LEU A 95 -16.72 16.16 1.43
C LEU A 95 -17.57 15.98 0.17
N THR A 96 -18.08 14.78 -0.05
CA THR A 96 -18.80 14.45 -1.28
C THR A 96 -20.30 14.28 -1.10
N GLY A 97 -20.79 14.17 0.13
CA GLY A 97 -22.20 13.88 0.45
C GLY A 97 -22.64 12.45 0.04
N LYS A 98 -21.72 11.60 -0.42
CA LYS A 98 -21.99 10.23 -0.86
C LYS A 98 -21.71 9.22 0.24
N LEU A 99 -22.33 8.06 0.16
CA LEU A 99 -21.99 6.92 1.02
C LEU A 99 -20.51 6.58 0.89
N LEU A 100 -19.88 6.27 2.02
CA LEU A 100 -18.51 5.76 2.05
C LEU A 100 -18.43 4.47 1.22
N SER A 101 -17.52 4.44 0.25
CA SER A 101 -17.24 3.25 -0.53
C SER A 101 -16.52 2.19 0.33
N LYS A 102 -16.46 0.96 -0.18
CA LYS A 102 -15.63 -0.09 0.45
C LYS A 102 -14.19 0.39 0.61
N LEU A 103 -13.61 1.02 -0.42
CA LEU A 103 -12.24 1.55 -0.37
C LEU A 103 -12.09 2.64 0.71
N ASP A 104 -13.04 3.59 0.82
CA ASP A 104 -13.02 4.61 1.87
C ASP A 104 -12.98 3.98 3.26
N ARG A 105 -13.82 2.97 3.49
CA ARG A 105 -13.89 2.25 4.77
C ARG A 105 -12.62 1.42 5.04
N GLU A 106 -12.02 0.78 4.02
CA GLU A 106 -10.71 0.13 4.12
C GLU A 106 -9.63 1.15 4.51
N MET A 107 -9.58 2.31 3.85
CA MET A 107 -8.61 3.37 4.14
C MET A 107 -8.74 3.89 5.58
N ILE A 108 -9.97 4.08 6.06
CA ILE A 108 -10.22 4.51 7.45
C ILE A 108 -9.71 3.45 8.44
N ALA A 109 -10.05 2.17 8.23
CA ALA A 109 -9.62 1.07 9.10
C ALA A 109 -8.09 0.96 9.14
N ASP A 110 -7.42 1.04 7.98
CA ASP A 110 -5.98 0.88 7.89
C ASP A 110 -5.23 2.13 8.37
N SER A 111 -5.82 3.33 8.27
CA SER A 111 -5.23 4.56 8.82
C SER A 111 -5.14 4.58 10.35
N ALA A 112 -5.86 3.70 11.02
CA ALA A 112 -5.80 3.54 12.47
C ALA A 112 -4.65 2.64 12.95
N MET A 113 -3.84 2.10 12.04
CA MET A 113 -2.66 1.31 12.39
C MET A 113 -1.70 2.13 13.29
N PRO A 114 -1.15 1.53 14.37
CA PRO A 114 -0.22 2.24 15.25
C PRO A 114 0.97 2.84 14.50
N LYS A 115 1.25 4.12 14.72
CA LYS A 115 2.33 4.87 14.04
C LYS A 115 3.71 4.28 14.31
N GLU A 116 3.88 3.63 15.43
CA GLU A 116 5.13 2.97 15.85
C GLU A 116 5.57 1.89 14.84
N ILE A 117 4.63 1.30 14.09
CA ILE A 117 4.95 0.32 13.03
C ILE A 117 5.71 1.00 11.90
N HIS A 118 5.23 2.16 11.45
CA HIS A 118 5.89 3.00 10.45
C HIS A 118 7.22 3.56 10.95
N GLU A 119 7.20 4.18 12.11
CA GLU A 119 8.38 4.82 12.73
C GLU A 119 9.51 3.82 12.92
N LYS A 120 9.17 2.60 13.36
CA LYS A 120 10.16 1.53 13.52
C LYS A 120 10.79 1.13 12.17
N LEU A 121 10.00 0.97 11.12
CA LEU A 121 10.54 0.69 9.78
C LEU A 121 11.54 1.75 9.36
N MET A 122 11.14 3.02 9.40
CA MET A 122 11.97 4.14 8.92
C MET A 122 13.25 4.29 9.75
N LYS A 123 13.14 4.19 11.08
CA LYS A 123 14.29 4.23 11.99
C LYS A 123 15.28 3.10 11.71
N ASP A 124 14.78 1.87 11.59
CA ASP A 124 15.63 0.70 11.42
C ASP A 124 16.29 0.67 10.03
N LEU A 125 15.59 1.08 8.97
CA LEU A 125 16.19 1.22 7.65
C LEU A 125 17.31 2.28 7.65
N ARG A 126 17.07 3.48 8.18
CA ARG A 126 18.06 4.56 8.27
C ARG A 126 19.28 4.22 9.14
N ARG A 127 19.18 3.22 9.98
CA ARG A 127 20.30 2.74 10.78
C ARG A 127 21.36 2.00 9.97
N VAL A 128 20.97 1.37 8.87
CA VAL A 128 21.85 0.51 8.06
C VAL A 128 21.95 0.89 6.59
N LEU A 129 21.08 1.75 6.09
CA LEU A 129 21.00 2.19 4.70
C LEU A 129 21.26 3.70 4.58
N THR A 130 21.76 4.16 3.43
CA THR A 130 21.78 5.58 3.08
C THR A 130 20.37 6.08 2.73
N GLU A 131 20.14 7.41 2.71
CA GLU A 131 18.84 7.95 2.34
C GLU A 131 18.45 7.54 0.91
N GLU A 132 19.38 7.49 -0.04
CA GLU A 132 19.14 7.04 -1.41
C GLU A 132 18.69 5.57 -1.43
N GLN A 133 19.29 4.72 -0.61
CA GLN A 133 18.92 3.31 -0.49
C GLN A 133 17.54 3.16 0.18
N VAL A 134 17.25 3.97 1.19
CA VAL A 134 15.92 4.03 1.82
C VAL A 134 14.87 4.42 0.77
N GLU A 135 15.12 5.48 -0.02
CA GLU A 135 14.22 5.90 -1.09
C GLU A 135 13.99 4.78 -2.12
N GLN A 136 15.03 4.04 -2.50
CA GLN A 136 14.91 2.89 -3.40
C GLN A 136 14.01 1.79 -2.83
N ILE A 137 14.12 1.51 -1.52
CA ILE A 137 13.21 0.56 -0.85
C ILE A 137 11.76 1.07 -0.85
N LEU A 138 11.53 2.35 -0.52
CA LEU A 138 10.18 2.94 -0.54
C LEU A 138 9.57 2.89 -1.96
N ASP A 139 10.38 3.07 -2.99
CA ASP A 139 9.93 2.90 -4.38
C ASP A 139 9.52 1.46 -4.70
N LYS A 140 10.16 0.45 -4.11
CA LYS A 140 9.72 -0.94 -4.25
C LYS A 140 8.33 -1.16 -3.63
N TYR A 141 8.05 -0.57 -2.47
CA TYR A 141 6.73 -0.62 -1.83
C TYR A 141 5.62 -0.07 -2.74
N THR A 142 5.91 0.99 -3.47
CA THR A 142 4.93 1.71 -4.29
C THR A 142 5.10 1.50 -5.80
N VAL A 143 5.94 0.53 -6.19
CA VAL A 143 6.16 0.11 -7.58
C VAL A 143 6.59 1.29 -8.48
N GLY A 144 7.53 2.12 -8.00
CA GLY A 144 8.08 3.26 -8.76
C GLY A 144 7.07 4.38 -9.06
N LYS A 145 6.02 4.49 -8.26
CA LYS A 145 4.89 5.40 -8.53
C LYS A 145 5.30 6.88 -8.51
N VAL A 146 6.35 7.26 -7.76
CA VAL A 146 6.87 8.63 -7.75
C VAL A 146 7.37 9.03 -9.14
N ALA A 147 8.31 8.26 -9.69
CA ALA A 147 8.89 8.55 -11.01
C ALA A 147 7.83 8.48 -12.12
N PHE A 148 6.94 7.50 -12.06
CA PHE A 148 5.84 7.34 -13.02
C PHE A 148 4.91 8.57 -13.01
N THR A 149 4.52 9.04 -11.83
CA THR A 149 3.60 10.18 -11.69
C THR A 149 4.27 11.50 -12.08
N LEU A 150 5.54 11.71 -11.67
CA LEU A 150 6.30 12.89 -12.07
C LEU A 150 6.42 12.99 -13.60
N LYS A 151 6.74 11.88 -14.27
CA LYS A 151 6.78 11.83 -15.73
C LYS A 151 5.42 12.18 -16.36
N GLY A 152 4.32 11.77 -15.73
CA GLY A 152 2.97 12.16 -16.14
C GLY A 152 2.75 13.68 -16.07
N TYR A 153 3.15 14.32 -14.96
CA TYR A 153 3.08 15.77 -14.83
C TYR A 153 3.94 16.51 -15.86
N GLN A 154 5.17 16.05 -16.08
CA GLN A 154 6.06 16.61 -17.11
C GLN A 154 5.48 16.50 -18.53
N ALA A 155 4.72 15.45 -18.81
CA ALA A 155 4.04 15.30 -20.11
C ALA A 155 2.83 16.24 -20.26
N ILE A 156 2.13 16.55 -19.15
CA ILE A 156 1.00 17.50 -19.15
C ILE A 156 1.48 18.93 -19.14
N VAL A 157 2.59 19.22 -18.45
CA VAL A 157 3.20 20.54 -18.26
C VAL A 157 4.65 20.49 -18.76
N PRO A 158 4.89 20.53 -20.09
CA PRO A 158 6.24 20.37 -20.64
C PRO A 158 7.23 21.47 -20.25
N ASP A 159 6.72 22.64 -19.90
CA ASP A 159 7.44 23.82 -19.46
C ASP A 159 7.45 24.01 -17.93
N MET A 160 7.34 22.88 -17.20
CA MET A 160 7.38 22.89 -15.74
C MET A 160 8.67 23.52 -15.23
N THR A 161 8.55 24.51 -14.33
CA THR A 161 9.71 25.18 -13.73
C THR A 161 10.43 24.25 -12.74
N GLU A 162 11.64 24.65 -12.34
CA GLU A 162 12.39 23.91 -11.31
C GLU A 162 11.65 23.91 -9.97
N GLU A 163 11.03 25.04 -9.58
CA GLU A 163 10.24 25.17 -8.36
C GLU A 163 9.01 24.28 -8.38
N GLU A 164 8.28 24.26 -9.50
CA GLU A 164 7.12 23.37 -9.68
C GLU A 164 7.54 21.90 -9.64
N THR A 165 8.65 21.54 -10.28
CA THR A 165 9.19 20.18 -10.26
C THR A 165 9.58 19.77 -8.85
N ALA A 166 10.25 20.64 -8.10
CA ALA A 166 10.65 20.40 -6.71
C ALA A 166 9.41 20.19 -5.82
N PHE A 167 8.39 21.04 -5.94
CA PHE A 167 7.14 20.90 -5.19
C PHE A 167 6.44 19.58 -5.50
N VAL A 168 6.24 19.25 -6.78
CA VAL A 168 5.60 18.00 -7.20
C VAL A 168 6.37 16.80 -6.66
N LEU A 169 7.70 16.79 -6.79
CA LEU A 169 8.53 15.69 -6.30
C LEU A 169 8.42 15.54 -4.78
N GLU A 170 8.42 16.63 -4.03
CA GLU A 170 8.21 16.59 -2.58
C GLU A 170 6.86 15.98 -2.21
N GLN A 171 5.78 16.44 -2.84
CA GLN A 171 4.45 15.88 -2.58
C GLN A 171 4.37 14.39 -2.92
N LEU A 172 4.97 13.95 -4.02
CA LEU A 172 5.00 12.55 -4.41
C LEU A 172 5.85 11.69 -3.46
N LYS A 173 6.95 12.22 -2.92
CA LYS A 173 7.76 11.54 -1.89
C LYS A 173 6.97 11.39 -0.58
N LEU A 174 6.24 12.42 -0.15
CA LEU A 174 5.33 12.34 1.00
C LEU A 174 4.22 11.31 0.78
N ALA A 175 3.62 11.28 -0.40
CA ALA A 175 2.64 10.27 -0.77
C ALA A 175 3.21 8.85 -0.69
N ARG A 176 4.43 8.64 -1.20
CA ARG A 176 5.14 7.37 -1.15
C ARG A 176 5.35 6.92 0.29
N GLU A 177 5.88 7.78 1.14
CA GLU A 177 6.14 7.45 2.55
C GLU A 177 4.84 7.09 3.29
N GLN A 178 3.75 7.81 3.07
CA GLN A 178 2.46 7.46 3.65
C GLN A 178 1.90 6.15 3.08
N ALA A 179 2.10 5.89 1.79
CA ALA A 179 1.50 4.75 1.09
C ALA A 179 2.10 3.39 1.44
N ILE A 180 3.33 3.34 2.00
CA ILE A 180 3.98 2.07 2.36
C ILE A 180 3.25 1.30 3.48
N ASP A 181 2.41 1.98 4.24
CA ASP A 181 1.61 1.40 5.32
C ASP A 181 0.28 0.79 4.84
N TYR A 182 0.08 0.74 3.53
CA TYR A 182 -1.11 0.17 2.92
C TYR A 182 -0.79 -1.08 2.11
N LYS A 183 -1.75 -2.02 2.06
CA LYS A 183 -1.51 -3.38 1.58
C LYS A 183 -1.53 -3.54 0.07
N ASN A 184 -2.35 -2.76 -0.64
CA ASN A 184 -2.65 -3.01 -2.05
C ASN A 184 -2.60 -1.75 -2.91
N MET A 185 -2.50 -1.96 -4.24
CA MET A 185 -2.35 -0.86 -5.20
C MET A 185 -3.54 0.10 -5.25
N LYS A 186 -4.74 -0.33 -4.90
CA LYS A 186 -5.91 0.59 -4.84
C LYS A 186 -5.75 1.59 -3.72
N GLN A 187 -5.35 1.11 -2.53
CA GLN A 187 -5.08 1.96 -1.38
C GLN A 187 -3.87 2.89 -1.62
N ILE A 188 -2.76 2.36 -2.13
CA ILE A 188 -1.57 3.14 -2.51
C ILE A 188 -1.96 4.24 -3.50
N SER A 189 -2.76 3.92 -4.52
CA SER A 189 -3.24 4.91 -5.49
C SER A 189 -4.13 5.97 -4.85
N ALA A 190 -4.98 5.60 -3.90
CA ALA A 190 -5.83 6.56 -3.18
C ALA A 190 -5.00 7.57 -2.38
N ILE A 191 -3.90 7.15 -1.74
CA ILE A 191 -2.96 8.06 -1.07
C ILE A 191 -2.32 9.00 -2.10
N PHE A 192 -1.81 8.49 -3.21
CA PHE A 192 -1.22 9.32 -4.25
C PHE A 192 -2.20 10.35 -4.81
N GLU A 193 -3.49 10.02 -4.97
CA GLU A 193 -4.51 10.97 -5.44
C GLU A 193 -4.66 12.17 -4.51
N ILE A 194 -4.56 11.99 -3.18
CA ILE A 194 -4.60 13.10 -2.22
C ILE A 194 -3.47 14.10 -2.50
N TYR A 195 -2.25 13.61 -2.69
CA TYR A 195 -1.08 14.46 -2.93
C TYR A 195 -1.06 15.04 -4.35
N LYS A 196 -1.57 14.31 -5.34
CA LYS A 196 -1.78 14.83 -6.69
C LYS A 196 -2.75 16.02 -6.69
N THR A 197 -3.83 15.94 -5.92
CA THR A 197 -4.74 17.08 -5.77
C THR A 197 -4.02 18.33 -5.24
N LYS A 198 -3.08 18.16 -4.30
CA LYS A 198 -2.25 19.28 -3.82
C LYS A 198 -1.34 19.86 -4.94
N CYS A 199 -0.76 18.99 -5.77
CA CYS A 199 0.04 19.43 -6.91
C CYS A 199 -0.81 20.24 -7.92
N GLU A 200 -2.02 19.77 -8.22
CA GLU A 200 -2.94 20.42 -9.14
C GLU A 200 -3.43 21.79 -8.61
N GLN A 201 -3.69 21.89 -7.31
CA GLN A 201 -3.98 23.14 -6.63
C GLN A 201 -2.80 24.12 -6.72
N TYR A 202 -1.59 23.64 -6.44
CA TYR A 202 -0.36 24.43 -6.54
C TYR A 202 -0.19 25.03 -7.93
N PHE A 203 -0.38 24.28 -9.01
CA PHE A 203 -0.35 24.80 -10.37
C PHE A 203 -1.36 25.92 -10.59
N ASN A 204 -2.60 25.73 -10.14
CA ASN A 204 -3.65 26.75 -10.28
C ASN A 204 -3.34 28.03 -9.50
N GLU A 205 -2.80 27.91 -8.28
CA GLU A 205 -2.41 29.04 -7.43
C GLU A 205 -1.21 29.81 -7.98
N HIS A 206 -0.38 29.18 -8.81
CA HIS A 206 0.81 29.78 -9.44
C HIS A 206 0.59 30.17 -10.91
N GLY A 207 -0.65 30.46 -11.28
CA GLY A 207 -0.98 31.07 -12.57
C GLY A 207 -1.18 30.10 -13.73
N ARG A 208 -1.18 28.80 -13.46
CA ARG A 208 -1.52 27.79 -14.47
C ARG A 208 -3.01 27.45 -14.42
N ASN A 209 -3.52 26.85 -15.48
CA ASN A 209 -4.87 26.28 -15.52
C ASN A 209 -4.76 24.77 -15.71
N TRP A 210 -4.70 24.03 -14.60
CA TRP A 210 -4.56 22.57 -14.62
C TRP A 210 -5.59 21.87 -15.51
N ARG A 211 -6.86 22.27 -15.35
CA ARG A 211 -7.97 21.66 -16.12
C ARG A 211 -7.78 21.80 -17.62
N GLN A 212 -7.34 22.99 -18.08
CA GLN A 212 -7.10 23.25 -19.49
C GLN A 212 -5.88 22.46 -19.99
N MET A 213 -4.77 22.49 -19.27
CA MET A 213 -3.55 21.76 -19.64
C MET A 213 -3.81 20.26 -19.76
N PHE A 214 -4.52 19.69 -18.81
CA PHE A 214 -4.89 18.27 -18.84
C PHE A 214 -5.79 17.94 -20.04
N LYS A 215 -6.79 18.78 -20.33
CA LYS A 215 -7.66 18.63 -21.51
C LYS A 215 -6.86 18.65 -22.81
N ASP A 216 -5.95 19.59 -22.95
CA ASP A 216 -5.11 19.74 -24.15
C ASP A 216 -4.18 18.53 -24.33
N TYR A 217 -3.59 18.05 -23.25
CA TYR A 217 -2.79 16.82 -23.24
C TYR A 217 -3.61 15.60 -23.70
N VAL A 218 -4.82 15.41 -23.16
CA VAL A 218 -5.69 14.29 -23.54
C VAL A 218 -6.10 14.38 -25.02
N ASN A 219 -6.44 15.57 -25.50
CA ASN A 219 -6.79 15.79 -26.91
C ASN A 219 -5.61 15.48 -27.84
N LYS A 220 -4.41 15.93 -27.51
CA LYS A 220 -3.18 15.63 -28.25
C LYS A 220 -2.94 14.11 -28.30
N ARG A 221 -3.02 13.40 -27.18
CA ARG A 221 -2.81 11.96 -27.10
C ARG A 221 -3.85 11.18 -27.92
N ASN A 222 -5.09 11.63 -27.92
CA ASN A 222 -6.15 11.02 -28.73
C ASN A 222 -5.93 11.24 -30.23
N ALA A 223 -5.47 12.40 -30.65
CA ALA A 223 -5.13 12.69 -32.04
C ALA A 223 -3.95 11.82 -32.54
N GLU A 224 -2.90 11.67 -31.71
CA GLU A 224 -1.75 10.81 -31.99
C GLU A 224 -2.17 9.33 -32.19
N LYS A 225 -3.02 8.81 -31.28
CA LYS A 225 -3.55 7.43 -31.40
C LYS A 225 -4.36 7.24 -32.68
N LYS A 226 -5.21 8.20 -33.06
CA LYS A 226 -5.97 8.14 -34.29
C LYS A 226 -5.07 8.16 -35.54
N ALA A 227 -3.99 8.92 -35.51
CA ALA A 227 -3.02 8.97 -36.61
C ALA A 227 -2.24 7.65 -36.75
N GLN A 228 -1.90 6.99 -35.64
CA GLN A 228 -1.20 5.70 -35.62
C GLN A 228 -2.11 4.52 -36.00
N GLY A 229 -3.40 4.58 -35.65
CA GLY A 229 -4.38 3.53 -35.99
C GLY A 229 -4.88 3.57 -37.43
N LYS A 230 -4.45 4.54 -38.24
CA LYS A 230 -4.76 4.64 -39.67
C LYS A 230 -3.65 4.11 -40.58
N LYS A 231 -2.63 3.48 -40.02
CA LYS A 231 -1.61 2.71 -40.73
C LYS A 231 -1.91 1.22 -40.55
#